data_0626eaa97a571dfc91287049507b7377
#
_entry.id   0626eaa97a571dfc91287049507b7377
#
_cell.length_a   1.000
_cell.length_b   1.000
_cell.length_c   1.000
_cell.angle_alpha   90.00
_cell.angle_beta   90.00
_cell.angle_gamma   90.00
#
_symmetry.space_group_name_H-M   'P 1'
#
loop_
_entity.id
_entity.type
_entity.pdbx_description
1 polymer ?
#
loop_
_entity_poly.entity_id
_entity_poly.type
_entity_poly.pdbx_seq_one_letter_code
_entity_poly.pdbx_strand_id
1 'polypeptide(L)'
;MIAINKILVIQTSFIGDVILSTSLLETLHASYPDAKIDILVRKGSDSIFEGHPFLGRVMIWDKKGGKYKNLLRIIKNVRSERYDLIVNPHRFTSSGVVCALSSASMTVGFKKNPLHFLFSESFEHNFDGQHEINRNHSLIEKLVGNNTPAKPKLYPQPSDFEKVKSYKEETYRCFAPTSVWFTKQWRSEQWIELIDSMPHSEHVLLLGAPSDK
;
A
#
# COMPACT_ATOMS: atom_id res chain seq x y z
N MET A 1 7.77 5.00 27.73
CA MET A 1 7.21 4.74 26.36
C MET A 1 6.69 6.06 25.84
N ILE A 2 6.98 6.40 24.57
CA ILE A 2 6.42 7.58 23.93
C ILE A 2 4.93 7.29 23.68
N ALA A 3 4.03 8.21 24.04
CA ALA A 3 2.63 8.08 23.69
C ALA A 3 2.49 8.25 22.17
N ILE A 4 1.91 7.27 21.50
CA ILE A 4 1.70 7.29 20.04
C ILE A 4 0.24 7.64 19.78
N ASN A 5 0.00 8.89 19.41
CA ASN A 5 -1.33 9.42 19.11
C ASN A 5 -1.54 9.71 17.62
N LYS A 6 -0.43 9.80 16.86
CA LYS A 6 -0.50 10.15 15.44
C LYS A 6 0.54 9.39 14.63
N ILE A 7 0.06 8.58 13.69
CA ILE A 7 0.86 7.65 12.91
C ILE A 7 0.74 7.98 11.43
N LEU A 8 1.85 7.92 10.69
CA LEU A 8 1.87 7.95 9.24
C LEU A 8 2.48 6.67 8.69
N VAL A 9 1.78 6.01 7.78
CA VAL A 9 2.34 4.92 6.97
C VAL A 9 2.67 5.45 5.58
N ILE A 10 3.90 5.20 5.09
CA ILE A 10 4.34 5.65 3.75
C ILE A 10 4.41 4.45 2.81
N GLN A 11 3.41 4.28 1.95
CA GLN A 11 3.40 3.22 0.93
C GLN A 11 3.09 3.80 -0.46
N THR A 12 4.14 4.13 -1.18
CA THR A 12 4.03 4.78 -2.50
C THR A 12 4.44 3.88 -3.67
N SER A 13 4.35 2.57 -3.48
CA SER A 13 4.60 1.53 -4.49
C SER A 13 3.37 1.28 -5.38
N PHE A 14 3.35 0.13 -6.05
CA PHE A 14 2.22 -0.31 -6.86
C PHE A 14 1.03 -0.74 -6.00
N ILE A 15 -0.13 -0.84 -6.64
CA ILE A 15 -1.42 -1.11 -5.99
C ILE A 15 -1.39 -2.39 -5.13
N GLY A 16 -0.71 -3.44 -5.57
CA GLY A 16 -0.56 -4.68 -4.81
C GLY A 16 0.15 -4.47 -3.47
N ASP A 17 1.28 -3.73 -3.48
CA ASP A 17 2.02 -3.42 -2.25
C ASP A 17 1.18 -2.53 -1.31
N VAL A 18 0.36 -1.62 -1.88
CA VAL A 18 -0.55 -0.78 -1.11
C VAL A 18 -1.62 -1.63 -0.43
N ILE A 19 -2.22 -2.59 -1.15
CA ILE A 19 -3.19 -3.53 -0.58
C ILE A 19 -2.55 -4.38 0.54
N LEU A 20 -1.36 -4.93 0.32
CA LEU A 20 -0.66 -5.70 1.34
C LEU A 20 -0.32 -4.85 2.58
N SER A 21 -0.06 -3.55 2.40
CA SER A 21 0.21 -2.64 3.53
C SER A 21 -1.02 -2.31 4.38
N THR A 22 -2.24 -2.64 3.94
CA THR A 22 -3.43 -2.51 4.78
C THR A 22 -3.36 -3.41 6.02
N SER A 23 -2.67 -4.56 5.94
CA SER A 23 -2.33 -5.39 7.10
C SER A 23 -1.61 -4.58 8.20
N LEU A 24 -0.67 -3.72 7.80
CA LEU A 24 0.05 -2.85 8.72
C LEU A 24 -0.88 -1.81 9.37
N LEU A 25 -1.80 -1.23 8.59
CA LEU A 25 -2.80 -0.28 9.10
C LEU A 25 -3.74 -0.94 10.12
N GLU A 26 -4.25 -2.12 9.81
CA GLU A 26 -5.12 -2.90 10.72
C GLU A 26 -4.40 -3.24 12.03
N THR A 27 -3.14 -3.68 11.94
CA THR A 27 -2.34 -4.02 13.13
C THR A 27 -2.07 -2.79 13.99
N LEU A 28 -1.73 -1.66 13.36
CA LEU A 28 -1.50 -0.41 14.09
C LEU A 28 -2.79 0.10 14.75
N HIS A 29 -3.93 0.02 14.06
CA HIS A 29 -5.21 0.44 14.63
C HIS A 29 -5.63 -0.45 15.80
N ALA A 30 -5.45 -1.76 15.70
CA ALA A 30 -5.74 -2.67 16.81
C ALA A 30 -4.85 -2.42 18.05
N SER A 31 -3.60 -2.01 17.84
CA SER A 31 -2.64 -1.75 18.94
C SER A 31 -2.75 -0.33 19.50
N TYR A 32 -3.19 0.62 18.70
CA TYR A 32 -3.34 2.04 19.05
C TYR A 32 -4.72 2.55 18.60
N PRO A 33 -5.82 2.09 19.23
CA PRO A 33 -7.19 2.37 18.75
C PRO A 33 -7.54 3.87 18.77
N ASP A 34 -6.93 4.64 19.66
CA ASP A 34 -7.16 6.08 19.80
C ASP A 34 -6.22 6.92 18.92
N ALA A 35 -5.22 6.29 18.28
CA ALA A 35 -4.28 7.01 17.44
C ALA A 35 -4.90 7.36 16.07
N LYS A 36 -4.67 8.58 15.63
CA LYS A 36 -4.98 8.99 14.27
C LYS A 36 -3.96 8.37 13.30
N ILE A 37 -4.41 7.52 12.40
CA ILE A 37 -3.57 6.89 11.39
C ILE A 37 -3.82 7.55 10.04
N ASP A 38 -2.76 8.10 9.45
CA ASP A 38 -2.74 8.66 8.11
C ASP A 38 -1.90 7.76 7.18
N ILE A 39 -2.19 7.78 5.88
CA ILE A 39 -1.38 7.08 4.88
C ILE A 39 -0.93 8.01 3.77
N LEU A 40 0.33 7.86 3.33
CA LEU A 40 0.86 8.52 2.14
C LEU A 40 0.98 7.50 1.01
N VAL A 41 0.20 7.70 -0.04
CA VAL A 41 0.17 6.84 -1.22
C VAL A 41 0.56 7.59 -2.48
N ARG A 42 0.88 6.87 -3.53
CA ARG A 42 1.05 7.41 -4.86
C ARG A 42 -0.31 7.70 -5.48
N LYS A 43 -0.41 8.75 -6.30
CA LYS A 43 -1.59 9.09 -7.09
C LYS A 43 -2.07 7.90 -7.93
N GLY A 44 -3.36 7.61 -7.84
CA GLY A 44 -4.01 6.45 -8.48
C GLY A 44 -4.13 5.22 -7.58
N SER A 45 -3.63 5.27 -6.33
CA SER A 45 -3.88 4.25 -5.31
C SER A 45 -4.74 4.78 -4.16
N ASP A 46 -5.15 6.02 -4.24
CA ASP A 46 -5.92 6.72 -3.20
C ASP A 46 -7.36 6.23 -3.11
N SER A 47 -7.97 5.82 -4.23
CA SER A 47 -9.34 5.30 -4.27
C SER A 47 -9.55 4.01 -3.44
N ILE A 48 -8.48 3.23 -3.18
CA ILE A 48 -8.55 2.04 -2.30
C ILE A 48 -9.02 2.40 -0.89
N PHE A 49 -8.75 3.63 -0.45
CA PHE A 49 -9.00 4.11 0.90
C PHE A 49 -10.23 5.02 1.00
N GLU A 50 -11.02 5.13 -0.06
CA GLU A 50 -12.25 5.91 -0.04
C GLU A 50 -13.24 5.34 0.98
N GLY A 51 -13.72 6.18 1.90
CA GLY A 51 -14.62 5.73 2.97
C GLY A 51 -14.00 4.79 4.00
N HIS A 52 -12.68 4.75 4.12
CA HIS A 52 -12.00 3.89 5.10
C HIS A 52 -12.39 4.25 6.53
N PRO A 53 -12.80 3.28 7.38
CA PRO A 53 -13.50 3.56 8.64
C PRO A 53 -12.64 4.25 9.71
N PHE A 54 -11.33 4.07 9.70
CA PHE A 54 -10.47 4.62 10.76
C PHE A 54 -9.29 5.46 10.27
N LEU A 55 -9.04 5.56 8.96
CA LEU A 55 -8.00 6.45 8.46
C LEU A 55 -8.40 7.90 8.60
N GLY A 56 -7.48 8.70 9.14
CA GLY A 56 -7.68 10.14 9.29
C GLY A 56 -7.52 10.87 7.97
N ARG A 57 -6.40 10.63 7.26
CA ARG A 57 -6.09 11.30 5.99
C ARG A 57 -5.37 10.37 5.04
N VAL A 58 -5.79 10.40 3.78
CA VAL A 58 -5.06 9.80 2.66
C VAL A 58 -4.31 10.92 1.93
N MET A 59 -2.99 10.95 2.07
CA MET A 59 -2.13 11.90 1.39
C MET A 59 -1.70 11.35 0.03
N ILE A 60 -1.82 12.15 -1.02
CA ILE A 60 -1.55 11.73 -2.39
C ILE A 60 -0.25 12.37 -2.87
N TRP A 61 0.68 11.52 -3.27
CA TRP A 61 1.93 11.95 -3.88
C TRP A 61 1.89 11.75 -5.39
N ASP A 62 1.77 12.85 -6.12
CA ASP A 62 1.96 12.85 -7.58
C ASP A 62 3.47 12.90 -7.89
N LYS A 63 4.01 11.77 -8.36
CA LYS A 63 5.42 11.62 -8.73
C LYS A 63 5.71 11.98 -10.19
N LYS A 64 4.67 12.16 -11.03
CA LYS A 64 4.82 12.40 -12.47
C LYS A 64 4.91 13.88 -12.81
N GLY A 65 4.13 14.74 -12.16
CA GLY A 65 4.08 16.18 -12.42
C GLY A 65 4.90 16.98 -11.40
N GLY A 66 6.01 17.61 -11.81
CA GLY A 66 6.79 18.50 -10.93
C GLY A 66 7.41 17.80 -9.72
N LYS A 67 8.18 16.75 -9.95
CA LYS A 67 8.75 15.82 -8.96
C LYS A 67 9.27 16.50 -7.68
N TYR A 68 10.11 17.53 -7.81
CA TYR A 68 10.71 18.21 -6.66
C TYR A 68 9.70 19.10 -5.92
N LYS A 69 8.87 19.84 -6.66
CA LYS A 69 7.82 20.70 -6.08
C LYS A 69 6.82 19.86 -5.27
N ASN A 70 6.40 18.71 -5.81
CA ASN A 70 5.50 17.80 -5.12
C ASN A 70 6.16 17.15 -3.91
N LEU A 71 7.44 16.78 -3.98
CA LEU A 71 8.20 16.27 -2.83
C LEU A 71 8.25 17.29 -1.71
N LEU A 72 8.63 18.55 -2.01
CA LEU A 72 8.67 19.62 -1.02
C LEU A 72 7.31 19.88 -0.38
N ARG A 73 6.22 19.84 -1.17
CA ARG A 73 4.85 19.96 -0.64
C ARG A 73 4.53 18.84 0.33
N ILE A 74 4.87 17.58 -0.02
CA ILE A 74 4.65 16.43 0.88
C ILE A 74 5.45 16.59 2.17
N ILE A 75 6.75 16.94 2.08
CA ILE A 75 7.58 17.17 3.25
C ILE A 75 6.98 18.25 4.16
N LYS A 76 6.56 19.38 3.59
CA LYS A 76 5.91 20.46 4.35
C LYS A 76 4.65 19.96 5.07
N ASN A 77 3.79 19.24 4.35
CA ASN A 77 2.56 18.69 4.92
C ASN A 77 2.83 17.67 6.03
N VAL A 78 3.75 16.71 5.80
CA VAL A 78 4.11 15.70 6.80
C VAL A 78 4.72 16.36 8.04
N ARG A 79 5.61 17.33 7.84
CA ARG A 79 6.25 18.06 8.94
C ARG A 79 5.26 18.88 9.77
N SER A 80 4.27 19.51 9.16
CA SER A 80 3.25 20.30 9.88
C SER A 80 2.32 19.44 10.72
N GLU A 81 2.17 18.16 10.40
CA GLU A 81 1.30 17.22 11.11
C GLU A 81 1.92 16.69 12.42
N ARG A 82 3.25 16.80 12.61
CA ARG A 82 3.97 16.38 13.83
C ARG A 82 3.62 14.95 14.26
N TYR A 83 3.87 13.98 13.40
CA TYR A 83 3.62 12.57 13.70
C TYR A 83 4.50 12.07 14.87
N ASP A 84 3.92 11.24 15.72
CA ASP A 84 4.68 10.54 16.77
C ASP A 84 5.46 9.37 16.15
N LEU A 85 4.83 8.68 15.17
CA LEU A 85 5.42 7.54 14.47
C LEU A 85 5.25 7.66 12.97
N ILE A 86 6.34 7.45 12.22
CA ILE A 86 6.30 7.21 10.77
C ILE A 86 6.83 5.82 10.48
N VAL A 87 6.01 5.00 9.80
CA VAL A 87 6.39 3.67 9.31
C VAL A 87 6.60 3.74 7.81
N ASN A 88 7.83 3.45 7.36
CA ASN A 88 8.22 3.54 5.95
C ASN A 88 8.71 2.18 5.41
N PRO A 89 7.83 1.29 4.94
CA PRO A 89 8.22 0.07 4.26
C PRO A 89 8.87 0.31 2.88
N HIS A 90 8.80 1.53 2.38
CA HIS A 90 9.26 1.86 1.04
C HIS A 90 10.77 2.10 0.96
N ARG A 91 11.45 1.42 0.03
CA ARG A 91 12.92 1.36 -0.07
C ARG A 91 13.60 2.52 -0.82
N PHE A 92 12.87 3.45 -1.41
CA PHE A 92 13.46 4.49 -2.27
C PHE A 92 13.86 5.75 -1.50
N THR A 93 14.94 6.40 -1.94
CA THR A 93 15.48 7.62 -1.35
C THR A 93 14.42 8.70 -1.09
N SER A 94 13.49 8.87 -2.02
CA SER A 94 12.47 9.92 -1.89
C SER A 94 11.57 9.77 -0.67
N SER A 95 11.21 8.54 -0.28
CA SER A 95 10.46 8.30 0.97
C SER A 95 11.37 8.48 2.19
N GLY A 96 12.64 8.13 2.07
CA GLY A 96 13.65 8.40 3.10
C GLY A 96 13.80 9.89 3.39
N VAL A 97 13.82 10.74 2.36
CA VAL A 97 13.86 12.21 2.52
C VAL A 97 12.61 12.71 3.26
N VAL A 98 11.43 12.17 2.95
CA VAL A 98 10.20 12.52 3.70
C VAL A 98 10.35 12.18 5.16
N CYS A 99 10.84 10.96 5.50
CA CYS A 99 11.09 10.57 6.89
C CYS A 99 12.10 11.48 7.58
N ALA A 100 13.26 11.70 6.97
CA ALA A 100 14.36 12.49 7.54
C ALA A 100 13.96 13.95 7.82
N LEU A 101 13.07 14.52 7.01
CA LEU A 101 12.63 15.92 7.14
C LEU A 101 11.25 16.08 7.79
N SER A 102 10.65 15.01 8.27
CA SER A 102 9.29 14.99 8.83
C SER A 102 9.15 15.69 10.18
N SER A 103 10.22 15.74 10.98
CA SER A 103 10.19 16.10 12.41
C SER A 103 9.28 15.17 13.24
N ALA A 104 9.12 13.92 12.83
CA ALA A 104 8.44 12.91 13.62
C ALA A 104 9.28 12.50 14.85
N SER A 105 8.61 12.12 15.94
CA SER A 105 9.28 11.66 17.16
C SER A 105 10.02 10.34 16.95
N MET A 106 9.44 9.46 16.11
CA MET A 106 10.02 8.16 15.76
C MET A 106 9.80 7.88 14.27
N THR A 107 10.82 7.37 13.60
CA THR A 107 10.75 6.90 12.21
C THR A 107 11.32 5.50 12.13
N VAL A 108 10.57 4.57 11.53
CA VAL A 108 11.00 3.19 11.32
C VAL A 108 10.94 2.82 9.85
N GLY A 109 11.89 2.01 9.40
CA GLY A 109 11.94 1.58 8.00
C GLY A 109 13.01 0.53 7.74
N PHE A 110 13.16 0.10 6.49
CA PHE A 110 14.16 -0.89 6.14
C PHE A 110 15.54 -0.29 5.84
N LYS A 111 16.60 -1.00 6.21
CA LYS A 111 18.00 -0.68 5.86
C LYS A 111 18.23 -0.62 4.34
N LYS A 112 17.34 -1.21 3.55
CA LYS A 112 17.35 -1.10 2.09
C LYS A 112 17.05 0.31 1.57
N ASN A 113 16.49 1.19 2.40
CA ASN A 113 16.36 2.61 2.06
C ASN A 113 17.73 3.29 2.19
N PRO A 114 18.24 4.00 1.16
CA PRO A 114 19.56 4.64 1.21
C PRO A 114 19.74 5.65 2.36
N LEU A 115 18.65 6.18 2.90
CA LEU A 115 18.66 7.13 4.03
C LEU A 115 18.29 6.48 5.38
N HIS A 116 18.35 5.16 5.48
CA HIS A 116 17.98 4.42 6.69
C HIS A 116 18.74 4.87 7.95
N PHE A 117 19.97 5.38 7.79
CA PHE A 117 20.80 5.87 8.89
C PHE A 117 20.25 7.15 9.55
N LEU A 118 19.26 7.80 8.92
CA LEU A 118 18.52 8.94 9.47
C LEU A 118 17.21 8.53 10.14
N PHE A 119 16.87 7.24 10.13
CA PHE A 119 15.68 6.74 10.81
C PHE A 119 15.99 6.48 12.31
N SER A 120 14.99 6.58 13.16
CA SER A 120 15.12 6.24 14.57
C SER A 120 15.47 4.77 14.77
N GLU A 121 14.82 3.89 13.98
CA GLU A 121 15.15 2.47 13.90
C GLU A 121 15.11 1.98 12.47
N SER A 122 16.01 1.08 12.10
CA SER A 122 16.04 0.44 10.80
C SER A 122 16.22 -1.07 10.89
N PHE A 123 15.49 -1.80 10.05
CA PHE A 123 15.39 -3.26 10.06
C PHE A 123 15.93 -3.87 8.77
N GLU A 124 16.41 -5.11 8.84
CA GLU A 124 16.83 -5.83 7.65
C GLU A 124 15.62 -6.11 6.75
N HIS A 125 15.83 -6.02 5.44
CA HIS A 125 14.83 -6.39 4.43
C HIS A 125 15.23 -7.74 3.83
N ASN A 126 14.92 -8.82 4.52
CA ASN A 126 15.32 -10.17 4.10
C ASN A 126 14.39 -10.70 2.99
N PHE A 127 14.99 -11.37 1.99
CA PHE A 127 14.30 -12.14 0.96
C PHE A 127 14.50 -13.64 1.22
N ASP A 128 14.14 -14.08 2.40
CA ASP A 128 14.26 -15.46 2.88
C ASP A 128 13.01 -16.31 2.65
N GLY A 129 12.18 -15.93 1.68
CA GLY A 129 10.89 -16.57 1.41
C GLY A 129 9.76 -16.05 2.27
N GLN A 130 10.04 -15.14 3.20
CA GLN A 130 9.01 -14.53 4.04
C GLN A 130 8.05 -13.67 3.22
N HIS A 131 6.74 -13.83 3.50
CA HIS A 131 5.71 -13.04 2.83
C HIS A 131 5.84 -11.54 3.15
N GLU A 132 5.50 -10.65 2.20
CA GLU A 132 5.60 -9.19 2.33
C GLU A 132 4.88 -8.65 3.56
N ILE A 133 3.75 -9.22 3.94
CA ILE A 133 2.99 -8.85 5.13
C ILE A 133 3.83 -9.02 6.40
N ASN A 134 4.47 -10.18 6.57
CA ASN A 134 5.32 -10.46 7.75
C ASN A 134 6.55 -9.56 7.76
N ARG A 135 7.14 -9.33 6.59
CA ARG A 135 8.26 -8.43 6.42
C ARG A 135 7.91 -6.99 6.80
N ASN A 136 6.77 -6.49 6.34
CA ASN A 136 6.29 -5.16 6.74
C ASN A 136 5.95 -5.09 8.23
N HIS A 137 5.40 -6.17 8.79
CA HIS A 137 5.09 -6.26 10.22
C HIS A 137 6.33 -6.15 11.11
N SER A 138 7.47 -6.69 10.68
CA SER A 138 8.73 -6.60 11.45
C SER A 138 9.17 -5.16 11.75
N LEU A 139 8.70 -4.18 10.96
CA LEU A 139 8.97 -2.76 11.24
C LEU A 139 8.30 -2.26 12.52
N ILE A 140 7.20 -2.87 12.92
CA ILE A 140 6.38 -2.43 14.06
C ILE A 140 6.32 -3.46 15.20
N GLU A 141 6.90 -4.64 15.02
CA GLU A 141 6.80 -5.76 15.96
C GLU A 141 7.15 -5.35 17.40
N LYS A 142 8.23 -4.59 17.58
CA LYS A 142 8.62 -4.08 18.90
C LYS A 142 7.62 -3.06 19.49
N LEU A 143 6.85 -2.39 18.65
CA LEU A 143 5.90 -1.36 19.06
C LEU A 143 4.54 -1.94 19.43
N VAL A 144 4.12 -3.00 18.72
CA VAL A 144 2.82 -3.63 18.89
C VAL A 144 2.87 -4.93 19.72
N GLY A 145 4.07 -5.33 20.17
CA GLY A 145 4.30 -6.64 20.78
C GLY A 145 4.35 -7.74 19.73
N ASN A 146 4.64 -8.97 20.15
CA ASN A 146 4.76 -10.15 19.28
C ASN A 146 3.40 -10.61 18.73
N ASN A 147 2.57 -9.70 18.27
CA ASN A 147 1.27 -10.00 17.68
C ASN A 147 1.43 -10.51 16.24
N THR A 148 0.60 -11.46 15.86
CA THR A 148 0.50 -11.88 14.46
C THR A 148 -0.01 -10.70 13.60
N PRO A 149 0.56 -10.44 12.42
CA PRO A 149 0.07 -9.40 11.53
C PRO A 149 -1.40 -9.63 11.18
N ALA A 150 -2.20 -8.57 11.22
CA ALA A 150 -3.58 -8.62 10.78
C ALA A 150 -3.66 -9.00 9.29
N LYS A 151 -4.77 -9.59 8.86
CA LYS A 151 -5.01 -9.84 7.43
C LYS A 151 -5.19 -8.51 6.69
N PRO A 152 -4.73 -8.38 5.44
CA PRO A 152 -5.07 -7.23 4.60
C PRO A 152 -6.58 -7.08 4.49
N LYS A 153 -7.06 -5.84 4.56
CA LYS A 153 -8.50 -5.56 4.50
C LYS A 153 -8.78 -4.32 3.65
N LEU A 154 -9.79 -4.41 2.82
CA LEU A 154 -10.35 -3.30 2.05
C LEU A 154 -11.78 -3.05 2.53
N TYR A 155 -12.26 -1.81 2.32
CA TYR A 155 -13.58 -1.36 2.76
C TYR A 155 -14.37 -0.79 1.56
N PRO A 156 -14.78 -1.65 0.60
CA PRO A 156 -15.57 -1.19 -0.54
C PRO A 156 -16.87 -0.55 -0.08
N GLN A 157 -17.26 0.53 -0.73
CA GLN A 157 -18.49 1.23 -0.44
C GLN A 157 -19.69 0.54 -1.10
N PRO A 158 -20.92 0.75 -0.61
CA PRO A 158 -22.12 0.20 -1.26
C PRO A 158 -22.20 0.50 -2.76
N SER A 159 -21.77 1.68 -3.17
CA SER A 159 -21.68 2.08 -4.59
C SER A 159 -20.72 1.22 -5.42
N ASP A 160 -19.68 0.66 -4.80
CA ASP A 160 -18.73 -0.20 -5.51
C ASP A 160 -19.34 -1.59 -5.76
N PHE A 161 -20.15 -2.09 -4.84
CA PHE A 161 -20.91 -3.33 -5.05
C PHE A 161 -21.95 -3.17 -6.15
N GLU A 162 -22.64 -2.03 -6.23
CA GLU A 162 -23.61 -1.77 -7.31
C GLU A 162 -22.93 -1.72 -8.69
N LYS A 163 -21.73 -1.14 -8.81
CA LYS A 163 -20.96 -1.10 -10.08
C LYS A 163 -20.65 -2.49 -10.64
N VAL A 164 -20.49 -3.48 -9.78
CA VAL A 164 -20.13 -4.85 -10.18
C VAL A 164 -21.29 -5.83 -10.12
N LYS A 165 -22.48 -5.37 -9.76
CA LYS A 165 -23.65 -6.23 -9.54
C LYS A 165 -24.02 -7.04 -10.76
N SER A 166 -24.12 -6.41 -11.94
CA SER A 166 -24.46 -7.06 -13.19
C SER A 166 -23.49 -8.18 -13.60
N TYR A 167 -22.21 -8.04 -13.23
CA TYR A 167 -21.21 -9.08 -13.51
C TYR A 167 -21.33 -10.30 -12.60
N LYS A 168 -22.12 -10.21 -11.50
CA LYS A 168 -22.30 -11.27 -10.51
C LYS A 168 -23.60 -12.07 -10.72
N GLU A 169 -24.39 -11.70 -11.68
CA GLU A 169 -25.66 -12.39 -11.96
C GLU A 169 -25.46 -13.78 -12.58
N GLU A 170 -24.30 -13.97 -13.22
CA GLU A 170 -23.93 -15.24 -13.86
C GLU A 170 -22.55 -15.72 -13.38
N THR A 171 -22.21 -16.96 -13.71
CA THR A 171 -20.90 -17.51 -13.41
C THR A 171 -19.83 -16.78 -14.23
N TYR A 172 -18.80 -16.26 -13.57
CA TYR A 172 -17.73 -15.52 -14.23
C TYR A 172 -16.34 -15.91 -13.75
N ARG A 173 -15.36 -15.68 -14.61
CA ARG A 173 -13.93 -15.79 -14.27
C ARG A 173 -13.24 -14.46 -14.54
N CYS A 174 -12.35 -14.06 -13.63
CA CYS A 174 -11.55 -12.86 -13.78
C CYS A 174 -10.12 -13.23 -14.14
N PHE A 175 -9.60 -12.67 -15.20
CA PHE A 175 -8.19 -12.78 -15.59
C PHE A 175 -7.51 -11.41 -15.61
N ALA A 176 -6.27 -11.36 -15.14
CA ALA A 176 -5.41 -10.20 -15.19
C ALA A 176 -4.20 -10.51 -16.08
N PRO A 177 -4.33 -10.47 -17.41
CA PRO A 177 -3.32 -10.94 -18.35
C PRO A 177 -2.08 -10.04 -18.41
N THR A 178 -2.20 -8.79 -17.98
CA THR A 178 -1.15 -7.78 -18.11
C THR A 178 -0.31 -7.62 -16.87
N SER A 179 0.93 -7.20 -17.03
CA SER A 179 1.86 -6.87 -15.96
C SER A 179 2.82 -5.78 -16.42
N VAL A 180 3.28 -4.93 -15.50
CA VAL A 180 4.39 -3.99 -15.74
C VAL A 180 5.69 -4.73 -16.08
N TRP A 181 5.82 -5.98 -15.63
CA TRP A 181 7.00 -6.80 -15.84
C TRP A 181 6.74 -7.80 -16.96
N PHE A 182 7.42 -7.65 -18.10
CA PHE A 182 7.32 -8.57 -19.24
C PHE A 182 7.51 -10.04 -18.84
N THR A 183 8.45 -10.32 -17.95
CA THR A 183 8.74 -11.70 -17.46
C THR A 183 7.59 -12.32 -16.64
N LYS A 184 6.58 -11.52 -16.27
CA LYS A 184 5.39 -11.99 -15.54
C LYS A 184 4.14 -12.04 -16.43
N GLN A 185 4.29 -11.73 -17.71
CA GLN A 185 3.19 -11.83 -18.67
C GLN A 185 3.19 -13.20 -19.33
N TRP A 186 2.03 -13.75 -19.50
CA TRP A 186 1.80 -14.90 -20.35
C TRP A 186 1.52 -14.41 -21.79
N ARG A 187 1.86 -15.19 -22.81
CA ARG A 187 1.66 -14.77 -24.20
C ARG A 187 0.18 -14.72 -24.56
N SER A 188 -0.20 -13.81 -25.44
CA SER A 188 -1.60 -13.61 -25.82
C SER A 188 -2.24 -14.86 -26.41
N GLU A 189 -1.48 -15.63 -27.22
CA GLU A 189 -1.95 -16.87 -27.83
C GLU A 189 -2.35 -17.89 -26.76
N GLN A 190 -1.60 -17.99 -25.66
CA GLN A 190 -1.90 -18.91 -24.56
C GLN A 190 -3.13 -18.48 -23.77
N TRP A 191 -3.37 -17.16 -23.62
CA TRP A 191 -4.60 -16.65 -23.02
C TRP A 191 -5.81 -16.95 -23.89
N ILE A 192 -5.71 -16.80 -25.22
CA ILE A 192 -6.78 -17.14 -26.18
C ILE A 192 -7.08 -18.64 -26.08
N GLU A 193 -6.07 -19.50 -26.15
CA GLU A 193 -6.20 -20.95 -26.07
C GLU A 193 -6.88 -21.39 -24.74
N LEU A 194 -6.51 -20.76 -23.63
CA LEU A 194 -7.17 -21.00 -22.34
C LEU A 194 -8.64 -20.59 -22.37
N ILE A 195 -8.96 -19.40 -22.88
CA ILE A 195 -10.32 -18.88 -22.91
C ILE A 195 -11.21 -19.75 -23.84
N ASP A 196 -10.68 -20.12 -24.99
CA ASP A 196 -11.40 -20.96 -25.97
C ASP A 196 -11.67 -22.38 -25.44
N SER A 197 -10.85 -22.85 -24.50
CA SER A 197 -11.03 -24.15 -23.84
C SER A 197 -12.11 -24.14 -22.74
N MET A 198 -12.64 -22.97 -22.38
CA MET A 198 -13.63 -22.82 -21.33
C MET A 198 -15.05 -23.07 -21.80
N PRO A 199 -15.98 -23.45 -20.89
CA PRO A 199 -17.40 -23.52 -21.18
C PRO A 199 -17.93 -22.16 -21.65
N HIS A 200 -18.61 -22.12 -22.80
CA HIS A 200 -19.22 -20.88 -23.33
C HIS A 200 -20.30 -20.29 -22.43
N SER A 201 -20.75 -21.01 -21.39
CA SER A 201 -21.72 -20.54 -20.40
C SER A 201 -21.10 -19.67 -19.32
N GLU A 202 -19.78 -19.51 -19.29
CA GLU A 202 -19.07 -18.69 -18.30
C GLU A 202 -18.61 -17.37 -18.90
N HIS A 203 -18.88 -16.27 -18.20
CA HIS A 203 -18.38 -14.96 -18.60
C HIS A 203 -16.90 -14.79 -18.24
N VAL A 204 -16.12 -14.27 -19.18
CA VAL A 204 -14.70 -13.93 -18.98
C VAL A 204 -14.55 -12.43 -18.81
N LEU A 205 -14.06 -12.00 -17.65
CA LEU A 205 -13.77 -10.61 -17.33
C LEU A 205 -12.24 -10.39 -17.37
N LEU A 206 -11.79 -9.61 -18.34
CA LEU A 206 -10.38 -9.22 -18.43
C LEU A 206 -10.13 -7.95 -17.59
N LEU A 207 -9.25 -8.07 -16.61
CA LEU A 207 -8.86 -6.96 -15.73
C LEU A 207 -7.56 -6.35 -16.23
N GLY A 208 -7.56 -5.04 -16.42
CA GLY A 208 -6.37 -4.30 -16.88
C GLY A 208 -6.57 -2.79 -16.76
N ALA A 209 -5.50 -2.03 -16.98
CA ALA A 209 -5.56 -0.59 -17.05
C ALA A 209 -6.00 -0.12 -18.45
N PRO A 210 -6.51 1.12 -18.62
CA PRO A 210 -6.85 1.66 -19.94
C PRO A 210 -5.69 1.65 -20.95
N SER A 211 -4.44 1.64 -20.45
CA SER A 211 -3.23 1.53 -21.26
C SER A 211 -2.92 0.11 -21.75
N ASP A 212 -3.63 -0.88 -21.27
CA ASP A 212 -3.39 -2.30 -21.57
C ASP A 212 -4.30 -2.82 -22.70
N LYS A 213 -5.03 -1.89 -23.38
CA LYS A 213 -5.91 -2.16 -24.52
C LYS A 213 -5.11 -2.31 -25.80
#